data_0ca7ba9961f0529908c626c3d6d81c8f
#
_entry.id   0ca7ba9961f0529908c626c3d6d81c8f
#
_cell.length_a   1.000
_cell.length_b   1.000
_cell.length_c   1.000
_cell.angle_alpha   90.00
_cell.angle_beta   90.00
_cell.angle_gamma   90.00
#
_symmetry.space_group_name_H-M   'P 1'
#
loop_
_entity.id
_entity.type
_entity.pdbx_description
1 polymer ?
#
loop_
_entity_poly.entity_id
_entity_poly.type
_entity_poly.pdbx_seq_one_letter_code
_entity_poly.pdbx_strand_id
1 'polypeptide(L)'
;MRAHGLRSFNKEDRTSSIAWARSLVESGDFCVLDSETTGLKNPVQFVEIAIVDASARTVFEGTVRPDCRIESGATRIHGHTTRSLAGSPPFWEIYPDLLEALWERRVVVYNASYDRRVWDMAVRSLGARGTLAGQLPSWECAMRPYAAYVGEPSKRGGYRSQKLPAGDHSALGDALATLRLIEEMAAGG
;
A
#
# COMPACT_ATOMS: atom_id res chain seq x y z
N MET A 1 38.72 8.44 -8.02
CA MET A 1 37.62 8.28 -7.06
C MET A 1 36.63 9.43 -7.29
N ARG A 2 35.49 9.17 -7.90
CA ARG A 2 34.43 10.19 -8.05
C ARG A 2 33.65 10.23 -6.75
N ALA A 3 33.67 11.34 -6.03
CA ALA A 3 32.82 11.59 -4.87
C ALA A 3 31.35 11.50 -5.34
N HIS A 4 30.62 10.48 -4.91
CA HIS A 4 29.19 10.44 -5.06
C HIS A 4 28.64 11.47 -4.06
N GLY A 5 28.43 12.70 -4.56
CA GLY A 5 27.79 13.75 -3.79
C GLY A 5 26.42 13.27 -3.31
N LEU A 6 26.20 13.32 -2.00
CA LEU A 6 24.86 13.21 -1.42
C LEU A 6 23.98 14.21 -2.18
N ARG A 7 22.92 13.74 -2.87
CA ARG A 7 21.94 14.65 -3.45
C ARG A 7 21.34 15.45 -2.30
N SER A 8 21.62 16.76 -2.30
CA SER A 8 20.93 17.71 -1.44
C SER A 8 19.45 17.78 -1.83
N PHE A 9 18.60 18.25 -0.92
CA PHE A 9 17.22 18.62 -1.21
C PHE A 9 17.11 19.26 -2.59
N ASN A 10 16.28 18.66 -3.48
CA ASN A 10 16.00 19.20 -4.80
C ASN A 10 14.58 19.74 -4.82
N LYS A 11 14.45 21.05 -5.00
CA LYS A 11 13.17 21.76 -5.08
C LYS A 11 12.28 21.21 -6.21
N GLU A 12 12.87 20.78 -7.32
CA GLU A 12 12.15 20.20 -8.46
C GLU A 12 11.52 18.84 -8.09
N ASP A 13 12.24 17.98 -7.34
CA ASP A 13 11.73 16.70 -6.90
C ASP A 13 10.55 16.87 -5.93
N ARG A 14 10.62 17.85 -5.02
CA ARG A 14 9.50 18.21 -4.15
C ARG A 14 8.31 18.74 -4.95
N THR A 15 8.55 19.62 -5.91
CA THR A 15 7.49 20.15 -6.78
C THR A 15 6.80 19.05 -7.57
N SER A 16 7.59 18.07 -8.08
CA SER A 16 7.06 16.90 -8.78
C SER A 16 6.20 16.02 -7.87
N SER A 17 6.61 15.86 -6.60
CA SER A 17 5.82 15.11 -5.61
C SER A 17 4.49 15.79 -5.29
N ILE A 18 4.48 17.12 -5.16
CA ILE A 18 3.27 17.91 -4.97
C ILE A 18 2.35 17.79 -6.20
N ALA A 19 2.91 17.91 -7.41
CA ALA A 19 2.15 17.78 -8.65
C ALA A 19 1.51 16.39 -8.80
N TRP A 20 2.23 15.34 -8.44
CA TRP A 20 1.69 13.97 -8.40
C TRP A 20 0.50 13.86 -7.43
N ALA A 21 0.64 14.36 -6.20
CA ALA A 21 -0.42 14.31 -5.20
C ALA A 21 -1.64 15.14 -5.65
N ARG A 22 -1.44 16.34 -6.22
CA ARG A 22 -2.51 17.16 -6.79
C ARG A 22 -3.25 16.44 -7.91
N SER A 23 -2.54 15.78 -8.81
CA SER A 23 -3.17 15.04 -9.91
C SER A 23 -4.11 13.93 -9.42
N LEU A 24 -3.80 13.29 -8.29
CA LEU A 24 -4.67 12.31 -7.65
C LEU A 24 -5.91 12.97 -7.04
N VAL A 25 -5.71 14.00 -6.22
CA VAL A 25 -6.82 14.68 -5.52
C VAL A 25 -7.76 15.35 -6.51
N GLU A 26 -7.24 15.98 -7.56
CA GLU A 26 -8.03 16.67 -8.58
C GLU A 26 -8.81 15.69 -9.47
N SER A 27 -8.25 14.52 -9.79
CA SER A 27 -8.97 13.52 -10.58
C SER A 27 -10.05 12.81 -9.77
N GLY A 28 -9.79 12.53 -8.51
CA GLY A 28 -10.70 11.77 -7.63
C GLY A 28 -10.92 10.32 -8.03
N ASP A 29 -10.25 9.83 -9.08
CA ASP A 29 -10.40 8.49 -9.65
C ASP A 29 -9.41 7.45 -9.07
N PHE A 30 -8.99 7.63 -7.83
CA PHE A 30 -8.07 6.73 -7.16
C PHE A 30 -8.67 6.11 -5.89
N CYS A 31 -8.06 5.05 -5.45
CA CYS A 31 -8.27 4.49 -4.12
C CYS A 31 -6.91 4.22 -3.46
N VAL A 32 -6.93 4.17 -2.14
CA VAL A 32 -5.77 3.76 -1.35
C VAL A 32 -6.03 2.37 -0.81
N LEU A 33 -5.11 1.46 -1.07
CA LEU A 33 -5.10 0.11 -0.51
C LEU A 33 -3.97 0.01 0.50
N ASP A 34 -4.25 -0.60 1.62
CA ASP A 34 -3.25 -1.09 2.55
C ASP A 34 -3.56 -2.51 3.00
N SER A 35 -2.54 -3.26 3.43
CA SER A 35 -2.70 -4.63 3.84
C SER A 35 -1.76 -5.06 4.95
N GLU A 36 -2.28 -5.85 5.89
CA GLU A 36 -1.49 -6.60 6.84
C GLU A 36 -1.25 -8.02 6.32
N THR A 37 -0.10 -8.59 6.65
CA THR A 37 0.34 -9.86 6.09
C THR A 37 0.89 -10.81 7.14
N THR A 38 1.07 -12.07 6.74
CA THR A 38 1.65 -13.10 7.62
C THR A 38 3.11 -12.86 8.01
N GLY A 39 3.78 -11.89 7.39
CA GLY A 39 5.18 -11.52 7.67
C GLY A 39 5.96 -11.18 6.41
N LEU A 40 7.28 -11.19 6.50
CA LEU A 40 8.17 -10.80 5.40
C LEU A 40 8.76 -11.99 4.62
N LYS A 41 8.75 -13.19 5.20
CA LYS A 41 9.35 -14.40 4.62
C LYS A 41 8.31 -15.22 3.87
N ASN A 42 8.68 -15.70 2.70
CA ASN A 42 7.80 -16.58 1.92
C ASN A 42 7.54 -17.92 2.65
N PRO A 43 6.31 -18.45 2.58
CA PRO A 43 5.14 -17.88 1.89
C PRO A 43 4.53 -16.70 2.65
N VAL A 44 4.24 -15.60 1.95
CA VAL A 44 3.55 -14.42 2.50
C VAL A 44 2.13 -14.38 1.98
N GLN A 45 1.15 -14.17 2.87
CA GLN A 45 -0.26 -14.07 2.54
C GLN A 45 -0.90 -12.90 3.27
N PHE A 46 -2.00 -12.38 2.75
CA PHE A 46 -2.79 -11.36 3.41
C PHE A 46 -3.45 -11.90 4.69
N VAL A 47 -3.59 -11.05 5.70
CA VAL A 47 -4.37 -11.28 6.92
C VAL A 47 -5.44 -10.22 7.12
N GLU A 48 -5.24 -9.03 6.57
CA GLU A 48 -6.19 -7.93 6.55
C GLU A 48 -5.98 -7.09 5.30
N ILE A 49 -7.04 -6.59 4.70
CA ILE A 49 -6.99 -5.68 3.54
C ILE A 49 -8.03 -4.60 3.76
N ALA A 50 -7.66 -3.35 3.50
CA ALA A 50 -8.59 -2.24 3.45
C ALA A 50 -8.37 -1.39 2.19
N ILE A 51 -9.45 -0.86 1.65
CA ILE A 51 -9.46 0.03 0.49
C ILE A 51 -10.36 1.21 0.82
N VAL A 52 -9.84 2.41 0.70
CA VAL A 52 -10.61 3.66 0.85
C VAL A 52 -10.59 4.43 -0.47
N ASP A 53 -11.70 5.09 -0.81
CA ASP A 53 -11.74 5.97 -1.98
C ASP A 53 -11.19 7.38 -1.68
N ALA A 54 -11.11 8.22 -2.71
CA ALA A 54 -10.62 9.58 -2.61
C ALA A 54 -11.42 10.48 -1.63
N SER A 55 -12.61 10.05 -1.21
CA SER A 55 -13.46 10.75 -0.24
C SER A 55 -13.36 10.16 1.18
N ALA A 56 -12.34 9.37 1.45
CA ALA A 56 -12.13 8.64 2.71
C ALA A 56 -13.25 7.62 3.05
N ARG A 57 -14.08 7.25 2.08
CA ARG A 57 -15.09 6.21 2.29
C ARG A 57 -14.44 4.84 2.15
N THR A 58 -14.66 3.96 3.11
CA THR A 58 -14.25 2.56 3.02
C THR A 58 -15.06 1.86 1.93
N VAL A 59 -14.38 1.37 0.89
CA VAL A 59 -14.98 0.59 -0.20
C VAL A 59 -14.78 -0.90 -0.03
N PHE A 60 -13.76 -1.30 0.72
CA PHE A 60 -13.54 -2.66 1.18
C PHE A 60 -12.79 -2.65 2.51
N GLU A 61 -13.16 -3.52 3.43
CA GLU A 61 -12.43 -3.82 4.66
C GLU A 61 -12.72 -5.26 5.04
N GLY A 62 -11.68 -6.04 5.30
CA GLY A 62 -11.87 -7.42 5.69
C GLY A 62 -10.60 -8.13 6.11
N THR A 63 -10.79 -9.12 6.99
CA THR A 63 -9.74 -10.05 7.38
C THR A 63 -9.71 -11.26 6.45
N VAL A 64 -8.53 -11.85 6.28
CA VAL A 64 -8.27 -13.00 5.41
C VAL A 64 -7.68 -14.13 6.23
N ARG A 65 -8.20 -15.34 6.05
CA ARG A 65 -7.61 -16.54 6.66
C ARG A 65 -6.43 -17.03 5.81
N PRO A 66 -5.20 -16.93 6.32
CA PRO A 66 -4.05 -17.46 5.59
C PRO A 66 -3.95 -18.98 5.74
N ASP A 67 -3.34 -19.63 4.75
CA ASP A 67 -3.01 -21.08 4.78
C ASP A 67 -1.63 -21.35 5.39
N CYS A 68 -0.86 -20.29 5.68
CA CYS A 68 0.45 -20.39 6.29
C CYS A 68 0.49 -19.76 7.68
N ARG A 69 1.56 -20.05 8.42
CA ARG A 69 1.75 -19.50 9.76
C ARG A 69 2.01 -18.00 9.71
N ILE A 70 1.39 -17.26 10.62
CA ILE A 70 1.71 -15.84 10.86
C ILE A 70 3.00 -15.74 11.69
N GLU A 71 3.96 -14.94 11.23
CA GLU A 71 5.19 -14.68 11.96
C GLU A 71 4.88 -13.94 13.28
N SER A 72 5.55 -14.30 14.36
CA SER A 72 5.34 -13.64 15.66
C SER A 72 5.66 -12.15 15.63
N GLY A 73 6.55 -11.72 14.73
CA GLY A 73 6.85 -10.32 14.48
C GLY A 73 5.66 -9.58 13.89
N ALA A 74 4.99 -10.16 12.92
CA ALA A 74 3.80 -9.63 12.28
C ALA A 74 2.64 -9.53 13.27
N THR A 75 2.35 -10.63 14.01
CA THR A 75 1.32 -10.62 15.07
C THR A 75 1.55 -9.51 16.11
N ARG A 76 2.78 -9.19 16.47
CA ARG A 76 3.07 -8.09 17.43
C ARG A 76 2.77 -6.71 16.85
N ILE A 77 2.76 -6.57 15.55
CA ILE A 77 2.49 -5.32 14.84
C ILE A 77 0.98 -5.13 14.70
N HIS A 78 0.28 -6.02 13.99
CA HIS A 78 -1.13 -5.88 13.63
C HIS A 78 -2.11 -6.65 14.55
N GLY A 79 -1.62 -7.45 15.50
CA GLY A 79 -2.45 -8.15 16.49
C GLY A 79 -3.12 -9.45 16.00
N HIS A 80 -3.20 -9.71 14.70
CA HIS A 80 -3.85 -10.91 14.18
C HIS A 80 -3.08 -12.18 14.51
N THR A 81 -3.83 -13.24 14.84
CA THR A 81 -3.32 -14.58 15.12
C THR A 81 -4.04 -15.59 14.24
N THR A 82 -3.47 -16.77 14.04
CA THR A 82 -4.15 -17.87 13.35
C THR A 82 -5.52 -18.19 13.99
N ARG A 83 -5.62 -18.06 15.31
CA ARG A 83 -6.88 -18.30 16.04
C ARG A 83 -7.92 -17.19 15.75
N SER A 84 -7.54 -15.92 15.78
CA SER A 84 -8.47 -14.81 15.52
C SER A 84 -9.00 -14.83 14.10
N LEU A 85 -8.21 -15.34 13.14
CA LEU A 85 -8.56 -15.41 11.72
C LEU A 85 -9.22 -16.75 11.30
N ALA A 86 -9.46 -17.68 12.24
CA ALA A 86 -10.00 -18.99 11.90
C ALA A 86 -11.38 -18.95 11.22
N GLY A 87 -12.19 -17.94 11.53
CA GLY A 87 -13.51 -17.69 10.93
C GLY A 87 -13.49 -16.75 9.72
N SER A 88 -12.34 -16.17 9.37
CA SER A 88 -12.24 -15.27 8.21
C SER A 88 -12.30 -16.05 6.90
N PRO A 89 -12.81 -15.44 5.82
CA PRO A 89 -12.80 -16.06 4.50
C PRO A 89 -11.37 -16.24 3.97
N PRO A 90 -11.10 -17.24 3.15
CA PRO A 90 -9.85 -17.34 2.40
C PRO A 90 -9.81 -16.30 1.27
N PHE A 91 -8.61 -15.98 0.78
CA PHE A 91 -8.43 -14.93 -0.25
C PHE A 91 -9.29 -15.13 -1.50
N TRP A 92 -9.45 -16.37 -1.97
CA TRP A 92 -10.24 -16.65 -3.18
C TRP A 92 -11.73 -16.27 -3.05
N GLU A 93 -12.25 -16.24 -1.84
CA GLU A 93 -13.67 -15.89 -1.58
C GLU A 93 -13.88 -14.38 -1.65
N ILE A 94 -12.94 -13.59 -1.15
CA ILE A 94 -13.03 -12.10 -1.18
C ILE A 94 -12.47 -11.47 -2.47
N TYR A 95 -11.78 -12.26 -3.30
CA TYR A 95 -11.12 -11.75 -4.49
C TYR A 95 -12.05 -11.04 -5.49
N PRO A 96 -13.29 -11.52 -5.76
CA PRO A 96 -14.24 -10.79 -6.60
C PRO A 96 -14.57 -9.39 -6.06
N ASP A 97 -14.82 -9.26 -4.76
CA ASP A 97 -15.14 -7.99 -4.11
C ASP A 97 -13.95 -7.03 -4.17
N LEU A 98 -12.72 -7.55 -4.01
CA LEU A 98 -11.51 -6.76 -4.17
C LEU A 98 -11.37 -6.24 -5.62
N LEU A 99 -11.65 -7.06 -6.63
CA LEU A 99 -11.63 -6.62 -8.02
C LEU A 99 -12.64 -5.51 -8.29
N GLU A 100 -13.85 -5.63 -7.76
CA GLU A 100 -14.89 -4.60 -7.86
C GLU A 100 -14.44 -3.29 -7.19
N ALA A 101 -13.89 -3.38 -5.97
CA ALA A 101 -13.39 -2.22 -5.23
C ALA A 101 -12.24 -1.50 -5.95
N LEU A 102 -11.43 -2.21 -6.73
CA LEU A 102 -10.29 -1.67 -7.47
C LEU A 102 -10.62 -1.28 -8.92
N TRP A 103 -11.83 -1.62 -9.41
CA TRP A 103 -12.19 -1.46 -10.83
C TRP A 103 -12.13 0.02 -11.27
N GLU A 104 -11.47 0.25 -12.41
CA GLU A 104 -11.32 1.57 -13.05
C GLU A 104 -10.70 2.66 -12.15
N ARG A 105 -9.92 2.28 -11.11
CA ARG A 105 -9.26 3.21 -10.20
C ARG A 105 -7.75 3.10 -10.28
N ARG A 106 -7.06 4.20 -10.09
CA ARG A 106 -5.63 4.21 -9.78
C ARG A 106 -5.46 3.69 -8.36
N VAL A 107 -4.67 2.64 -8.15
CA VAL A 107 -4.45 2.08 -6.81
C VAL A 107 -3.18 2.64 -6.22
N VAL A 108 -3.32 3.42 -5.17
CA VAL A 108 -2.19 3.97 -4.40
C VAL A 108 -1.96 3.13 -3.16
N VAL A 109 -0.71 2.79 -2.90
CA VAL A 109 -0.28 2.04 -1.72
C VAL A 109 0.93 2.74 -1.12
N TYR A 110 1.07 2.77 0.20
CA TYR A 110 2.23 3.42 0.80
C TYR A 110 3.53 2.79 0.33
N ASN A 111 3.67 1.47 0.41
CA ASN A 111 4.83 0.73 -0.10
C ASN A 111 4.41 -0.26 -1.21
N ALA A 112 3.98 0.25 -2.34
CA ALA A 112 3.37 -0.54 -3.42
C ALA A 112 4.22 -1.74 -3.88
N SER A 113 5.54 -1.70 -3.76
CA SER A 113 6.40 -2.82 -4.18
C SER A 113 6.19 -4.08 -3.34
N TYR A 114 5.84 -3.91 -2.07
CA TYR A 114 5.58 -5.01 -1.16
C TYR A 114 4.19 -5.61 -1.40
N ASP A 115 3.15 -4.78 -1.31
CA ASP A 115 1.75 -5.23 -1.44
C ASP A 115 1.47 -5.82 -2.82
N ARG A 116 2.00 -5.20 -3.88
CA ARG A 116 1.90 -5.76 -5.23
C ARG A 116 2.52 -7.15 -5.33
N ARG A 117 3.67 -7.39 -4.71
CA ARG A 117 4.28 -8.72 -4.69
C ARG A 117 3.38 -9.73 -3.99
N VAL A 118 2.78 -9.37 -2.84
CA VAL A 118 1.87 -10.25 -2.10
C VAL A 118 0.61 -10.51 -2.93
N TRP A 119 0.06 -9.47 -3.56
CA TRP A 119 -1.07 -9.56 -4.49
C TRP A 119 -0.79 -10.53 -5.64
N ASP A 120 0.34 -10.36 -6.31
CA ASP A 120 0.74 -11.21 -7.44
C ASP A 120 0.90 -12.69 -7.02
N MET A 121 1.36 -12.95 -5.79
CA MET A 121 1.44 -14.32 -5.26
C MET A 121 0.06 -14.87 -4.93
N ALA A 122 -0.81 -14.09 -4.29
CA ALA A 122 -2.17 -14.48 -3.95
C ALA A 122 -2.99 -14.79 -5.21
N VAL A 123 -2.95 -13.91 -6.22
CA VAL A 123 -3.65 -14.13 -7.50
C VAL A 123 -3.13 -15.37 -8.24
N ARG A 124 -1.81 -15.57 -8.28
CA ARG A 124 -1.24 -16.79 -8.88
C ARG A 124 -1.70 -18.07 -8.18
N SER A 125 -1.91 -18.04 -6.87
CA SER A 125 -2.40 -19.20 -6.12
C SER A 125 -3.85 -19.59 -6.48
N LEU A 126 -4.61 -18.67 -7.06
CA LEU A 126 -5.98 -18.92 -7.53
C LEU A 126 -6.03 -19.76 -8.83
N GLY A 127 -4.91 -19.93 -9.54
CA GLY A 127 -4.85 -20.64 -10.82
C GLY A 127 -5.82 -20.02 -11.85
N ALA A 128 -6.67 -20.85 -12.46
CA ALA A 128 -7.64 -20.38 -13.47
C ALA A 128 -8.65 -19.34 -12.95
N ARG A 129 -8.92 -19.30 -11.64
CA ARG A 129 -9.79 -18.28 -11.03
C ARG A 129 -9.15 -16.88 -11.01
N GLY A 130 -7.82 -16.79 -11.04
CA GLY A 130 -7.08 -15.54 -11.09
C GLY A 130 -6.99 -14.90 -12.48
N THR A 131 -7.46 -15.57 -13.54
CA THR A 131 -7.38 -15.07 -14.93
C THR A 131 -8.28 -13.87 -15.22
N LEU A 132 -9.23 -13.55 -14.33
CA LEU A 132 -10.01 -12.30 -14.41
C LEU A 132 -9.15 -11.05 -14.14
N ALA A 133 -7.91 -11.22 -13.69
CA ALA A 133 -6.96 -10.17 -13.37
C ALA A 133 -6.29 -9.48 -14.58
N GLY A 134 -6.74 -9.72 -15.80
CA GLY A 134 -6.16 -9.16 -17.03
C GLY A 134 -6.17 -7.63 -17.16
N GLN A 135 -6.72 -6.91 -16.18
CA GLN A 135 -6.79 -5.45 -16.14
C GLN A 135 -6.66 -4.94 -14.72
N LEU A 136 -5.61 -5.37 -14.01
CA LEU A 136 -5.31 -4.71 -12.74
C LEU A 136 -4.95 -3.25 -13.00
N PRO A 137 -5.51 -2.33 -12.20
CA PRO A 137 -5.22 -0.91 -12.29
C PRO A 137 -3.72 -0.62 -12.07
N SER A 138 -3.30 0.55 -12.48
CA SER A 138 -1.93 1.00 -12.23
C SER A 138 -1.68 1.12 -10.73
N TRP A 139 -0.64 0.43 -10.25
CA TRP A 139 -0.21 0.53 -8.85
C TRP A 139 0.78 1.68 -8.70
N GLU A 140 0.49 2.60 -7.80
CA GLU A 140 1.31 3.75 -7.48
C GLU A 140 1.82 3.71 -6.04
N CYS A 141 3.05 4.15 -5.84
CA CYS A 141 3.71 4.12 -4.54
C CYS A 141 3.74 5.52 -3.92
N ALA A 142 3.11 5.73 -2.77
CA ALA A 142 3.12 7.02 -2.07
C ALA A 142 4.45 7.28 -1.33
N MET A 143 5.14 6.25 -0.86
CA MET A 143 6.39 6.38 -0.11
C MET A 143 7.51 7.08 -0.90
N ARG A 144 7.59 6.85 -2.21
CA ARG A 144 8.63 7.45 -3.04
C ARG A 144 8.45 8.96 -3.23
N PRO A 145 7.29 9.46 -3.68
CA PRO A 145 7.01 10.90 -3.71
C PRO A 145 7.13 11.53 -2.32
N TYR A 146 6.66 10.86 -1.27
CA TYR A 146 6.79 11.37 0.09
C TYR A 146 8.25 11.51 0.54
N ALA A 147 9.11 10.54 0.23
CA ALA A 147 10.53 10.64 0.54
C ALA A 147 11.19 11.84 -0.18
N ALA A 148 10.82 12.10 -1.43
CA ALA A 148 11.30 13.26 -2.19
C ALA A 148 10.71 14.58 -1.68
N TYR A 149 9.45 14.58 -1.24
CA TYR A 149 8.78 15.71 -0.62
C TYR A 149 9.45 16.15 0.69
N VAL A 150 9.83 15.19 1.56
CA VAL A 150 10.59 15.44 2.80
C VAL A 150 12.03 15.86 2.48
N GLY A 151 12.64 15.28 1.46
CA GLY A 151 13.94 15.67 0.95
C GLY A 151 15.16 15.21 1.76
N GLU A 152 15.00 14.30 2.72
CA GLU A 152 16.14 13.74 3.47
C GLU A 152 17.04 12.89 2.56
N PRO A 153 18.34 13.19 2.45
CA PRO A 153 19.24 12.43 1.58
C PRO A 153 19.51 11.03 2.15
N SER A 154 19.54 10.03 1.27
CA SER A 154 19.93 8.66 1.61
C SER A 154 21.44 8.44 1.38
N LYS A 155 22.08 7.69 2.28
CA LYS A 155 23.51 7.28 2.13
C LYS A 155 23.75 6.44 0.87
N ARG A 156 22.71 5.84 0.29
CA ARG A 156 22.77 5.01 -0.93
C ARG A 156 22.42 5.78 -2.20
N GLY A 157 22.22 7.08 -2.11
CA GLY A 157 21.73 7.95 -3.18
C GLY A 157 20.21 8.10 -3.14
N GLY A 158 19.70 9.21 -3.73
CA GLY A 158 18.28 9.56 -3.67
C GLY A 158 17.84 10.02 -2.28
N TYR A 159 16.58 9.75 -1.95
CA TYR A 159 15.98 10.15 -0.68
C TYR A 159 15.78 8.94 0.24
N ARG A 160 15.85 9.20 1.54
CA ARG A 160 15.57 8.23 2.58
C ARG A 160 14.07 7.96 2.65
N SER A 161 13.68 6.68 2.57
CA SER A 161 12.29 6.29 2.82
C SER A 161 11.84 6.73 4.20
N GLN A 162 10.69 7.34 4.27
CA GLN A 162 10.07 7.77 5.51
C GLN A 162 9.14 6.67 6.03
N LYS A 163 8.78 6.72 7.31
CA LYS A 163 7.67 5.94 7.85
C LYS A 163 6.35 6.64 7.49
N LEU A 164 5.28 5.87 7.37
CA LEU A 164 3.94 6.42 7.22
C LEU A 164 3.58 7.23 8.48
N PRO A 165 3.29 8.54 8.36
CA PRO A 165 2.82 9.33 9.49
C PRO A 165 1.44 8.84 9.96
N ALA A 166 1.24 8.80 11.28
CA ALA A 166 -0.03 8.44 11.89
C ALA A 166 -0.61 7.04 11.51
N GLY A 167 0.21 6.15 10.97
CA GLY A 167 -0.16 4.75 10.81
C GLY A 167 -0.27 4.05 12.17
N ASP A 168 -1.24 3.15 12.30
CA ASP A 168 -1.54 2.42 13.54
C ASP A 168 -1.42 0.90 13.40
N HIS A 169 -0.97 0.45 12.20
CA HIS A 169 -0.83 -0.97 11.85
C HIS A 169 -2.16 -1.74 11.81
N SER A 170 -3.25 -1.06 11.49
CA SER A 170 -4.44 -1.67 10.91
C SER A 170 -4.51 -1.29 9.44
N ALA A 171 -4.99 -2.19 8.58
CA ALA A 171 -5.05 -1.89 7.15
C ALA A 171 -5.92 -0.65 6.87
N LEU A 172 -7.05 -0.48 7.57
CA LEU A 172 -7.89 0.71 7.41
C LEU A 172 -7.19 1.98 7.91
N GLY A 173 -6.57 1.94 9.08
CA GLY A 173 -5.85 3.08 9.66
C GLY A 173 -4.71 3.55 8.77
N ASP A 174 -3.93 2.62 8.22
CA ASP A 174 -2.78 2.90 7.35
C ASP A 174 -3.23 3.38 5.96
N ALA A 175 -4.34 2.85 5.40
CA ALA A 175 -4.95 3.36 4.18
C ALA A 175 -5.43 4.81 4.34
N LEU A 176 -6.14 5.12 5.44
CA LEU A 176 -6.58 6.49 5.75
C LEU A 176 -5.41 7.44 6.03
N ALA A 177 -4.35 6.96 6.71
CA ALA A 177 -3.14 7.75 6.94
C ALA A 177 -2.43 8.07 5.62
N THR A 178 -2.37 7.11 4.69
CA THR A 178 -1.81 7.33 3.34
C THR A 178 -2.64 8.32 2.53
N LEU A 179 -3.97 8.26 2.60
CA LEU A 179 -4.84 9.23 1.94
C LEU A 179 -4.59 10.65 2.47
N ARG A 180 -4.59 10.83 3.79
CA ARG A 180 -4.28 12.14 4.42
C ARG A 180 -2.92 12.68 4.01
N LEU A 181 -1.91 11.80 3.94
CA LEU A 181 -0.58 12.17 3.48
C LEU A 181 -0.59 12.70 2.04
N ILE A 182 -1.36 12.07 1.14
CA ILE A 182 -1.52 12.55 -0.25
C ILE A 182 -2.17 13.94 -0.27
N GLU A 183 -3.21 14.16 0.52
CA GLU A 183 -3.89 15.46 0.64
C GLU A 183 -2.95 16.55 1.18
N GLU A 184 -2.17 16.25 2.23
CA GLU A 184 -1.16 17.16 2.78
C GLU A 184 -0.08 17.53 1.75
N MET A 185 0.41 16.55 0.99
CA MET A 185 1.37 16.80 -0.09
C MET A 185 0.76 17.66 -1.20
N ALA A 186 -0.50 17.42 -1.57
CA ALA A 186 -1.22 18.21 -2.58
C ALA A 186 -1.39 19.66 -2.15
N ALA A 187 -1.65 19.93 -0.87
CA ALA A 187 -1.72 21.28 -0.30
C ALA A 187 -0.36 22.01 -0.32
N GLY A 188 0.74 21.28 -0.45
CA GLY A 188 2.09 21.83 -0.54
C GLY A 188 2.80 22.05 0.80
N GLY A 189 2.20 21.61 1.93
CA GLY A 189 2.72 21.67 3.29
C GLY A 189 2.75 23.05 3.84
#